data_eee8ddceb39ae0444f39485058e944bc
#
_entry.id   eee8ddceb39ae0444f39485058e944bc
#
_cell.length_a   1.000
_cell.length_b   1.000
_cell.length_c   1.000
_cell.angle_alpha   90.00
_cell.angle_beta   90.00
_cell.angle_gamma   90.00
#
_symmetry.space_group_name_H-M   'P 1'
#
loop_
_entity.id
_entity.type
_entity.pdbx_description
1 polymer ?
#
loop_
_entity_poly.entity_id
_entity_poly.type
_entity_poly.pdbx_seq_one_letter_code
_entity_poly.pdbx_strand_id
1 'polypeptide(L)'
;MGKSVTTLVRDVRRIMEPNTATRLQEREKNKLRDYLTMAGPLGVSHMLIFNQSDAGINMRVLRCPRGPTVTFRVNKYSLVSDIMHSSRRPIAPGTEFTTPPLLVLNNFGGEERHLKLLVSVFQNMFPPLHVHSMRSVSYTHLRAHETK
;
A
#
# COMPACT_ATOMS: atom_id res chain seq x y z
N MET A 1 5.59 -8.08 -17.27
CA MET A 1 5.82 -7.85 -15.84
C MET A 1 6.54 -9.06 -15.27
N GLY A 2 7.64 -8.90 -14.50
CA GLY A 2 8.37 -10.01 -13.89
C GLY A 2 7.55 -10.72 -12.80
N LYS A 3 7.76 -12.01 -12.60
CA LYS A 3 7.07 -12.82 -11.57
C LYS A 3 7.13 -12.17 -10.17
N SER A 4 8.26 -11.57 -9.82
CA SER A 4 8.49 -10.91 -8.53
C SER A 4 7.59 -9.70 -8.32
N VAL A 5 7.42 -8.84 -9.33
CA VAL A 5 6.53 -7.66 -9.24
C VAL A 5 5.06 -8.07 -9.17
N THR A 6 4.67 -9.13 -9.88
CA THR A 6 3.31 -9.68 -9.78
C THR A 6 3.03 -10.20 -8.37
N THR A 7 4.00 -10.84 -7.74
CA THR A 7 3.89 -11.28 -6.34
C THR A 7 3.80 -10.09 -5.40
N LEU A 8 4.65 -9.06 -5.60
CA LEU A 8 4.59 -7.83 -4.82
C LEU A 8 3.19 -7.17 -4.87
N VAL A 9 2.58 -7.10 -6.05
CA VAL A 9 1.21 -6.56 -6.19
C VAL A 9 0.20 -7.38 -5.38
N ARG A 10 0.32 -8.71 -5.36
CA ARG A 10 -0.55 -9.58 -4.55
C ARG A 10 -0.35 -9.34 -3.05
N ASP A 11 0.90 -9.22 -2.61
CA ASP A 11 1.25 -8.93 -1.22
C ASP A 11 0.68 -7.58 -0.78
N VAL A 12 0.84 -6.53 -1.62
CA VAL A 12 0.27 -5.19 -1.36
C VAL A 12 -1.25 -5.25 -1.28
N ARG A 13 -1.92 -5.97 -2.18
CA ARG A 13 -3.39 -6.14 -2.11
C ARG A 13 -3.80 -6.78 -0.78
N ARG A 14 -3.08 -7.80 -0.34
CA ARG A 14 -3.36 -8.47 0.93
C ARG A 14 -3.19 -7.54 2.12
N ILE A 15 -2.12 -6.73 2.14
CA ILE A 15 -1.86 -5.74 3.21
C ILE A 15 -2.97 -4.67 3.25
N MET A 16 -3.54 -4.32 2.10
CA MET A 16 -4.58 -3.29 1.99
C MET A 16 -6.01 -3.82 2.19
N GLU A 17 -6.19 -5.10 2.52
CA GLU A 17 -7.50 -5.66 2.88
C GLU A 17 -8.07 -4.98 4.14
N PRO A 18 -9.38 -4.87 4.29
CA PRO A 18 -10.45 -5.29 3.36
C PRO A 18 -10.78 -4.24 2.26
N ASN A 19 -10.17 -3.07 2.29
CA ASN A 19 -10.52 -1.91 1.45
C ASN A 19 -9.81 -1.92 0.09
N THR A 20 -9.58 -3.09 -0.49
CA THR A 20 -8.91 -3.25 -1.78
C THR A 20 -9.58 -4.29 -2.66
N ALA A 21 -9.39 -4.18 -3.97
CA ALA A 21 -9.87 -5.15 -4.94
C ALA A 21 -8.93 -6.37 -5.00
N THR A 22 -9.07 -7.32 -4.08
CA THR A 22 -8.18 -8.49 -3.94
C THR A 22 -8.19 -9.41 -5.16
N ARG A 23 -9.34 -9.51 -5.85
CA ARG A 23 -9.56 -10.39 -7.00
C ARG A 23 -9.59 -9.66 -8.34
N LEU A 24 -9.00 -8.47 -8.41
CA LEU A 24 -8.95 -7.72 -9.68
C LEU A 24 -8.12 -8.49 -10.70
N GLN A 25 -8.75 -8.85 -11.81
CA GLN A 25 -8.09 -9.46 -12.96
C GLN A 25 -7.57 -8.37 -13.90
N GLU A 26 -6.25 -8.32 -14.03
CA GLU A 26 -5.59 -7.42 -14.97
C GLU A 26 -5.47 -8.11 -16.33
N ARG A 27 -5.97 -7.45 -17.36
CA ARG A 27 -5.80 -7.91 -18.76
C ARG A 27 -4.86 -6.95 -19.48
N GLU A 28 -3.95 -7.47 -20.27
CA GLU A 28 -2.98 -6.66 -21.04
C GLU A 28 -3.64 -5.62 -21.96
N LYS A 29 -4.86 -5.91 -22.42
CA LYS A 29 -5.64 -5.00 -23.28
C LYS A 29 -6.22 -3.81 -22.53
N ASN A 30 -6.34 -3.86 -21.22
CA ASN A 30 -6.93 -2.78 -20.42
C ASN A 30 -5.97 -1.60 -20.31
N LYS A 31 -6.46 -0.44 -20.67
CA LYS A 31 -5.74 0.84 -20.50
C LYS A 31 -6.09 1.46 -19.15
N LEU A 32 -5.22 2.32 -18.65
CA LEU A 32 -5.47 3.06 -17.41
C LEU A 32 -6.81 3.81 -17.43
N ARG A 33 -7.21 4.33 -18.59
CA ARG A 33 -8.49 5.02 -18.76
C ARG A 33 -9.69 4.13 -18.40
N ASP A 34 -9.62 2.84 -18.75
CA ASP A 34 -10.72 1.90 -18.48
C ASP A 34 -10.91 1.72 -16.97
N TYR A 35 -9.81 1.58 -16.24
CA TYR A 35 -9.84 1.51 -14.77
C TYR A 35 -10.36 2.81 -14.14
N LEU A 36 -9.98 3.97 -14.67
CA LEU A 36 -10.46 5.27 -14.18
C LEU A 36 -11.96 5.45 -14.40
N THR A 37 -12.47 5.01 -15.53
CA THR A 37 -13.91 5.06 -15.83
C THR A 37 -14.71 4.20 -14.87
N MET A 38 -14.18 3.02 -14.51
CA MET A 38 -14.83 2.10 -13.57
C MET A 38 -14.65 2.50 -12.10
N ALA A 39 -13.66 3.31 -11.79
CA ALA A 39 -13.34 3.72 -10.42
C ALA A 39 -14.48 4.48 -9.75
N GLY A 40 -15.18 5.36 -10.49
CA GLY A 40 -16.33 6.13 -9.98
C GLY A 40 -17.47 5.22 -9.51
N PRO A 41 -18.07 4.41 -10.40
CA PRO A 41 -19.15 3.48 -10.05
C PRO A 41 -18.78 2.49 -8.94
N LEU A 42 -17.50 2.07 -8.86
CA LEU A 42 -17.02 1.14 -7.84
C LEU A 42 -16.61 1.81 -6.53
N GLY A 43 -16.72 3.15 -6.42
CA GLY A 43 -16.31 3.87 -5.22
C GLY A 43 -14.82 3.83 -4.91
N VAL A 44 -13.98 3.60 -5.93
CA VAL A 44 -12.53 3.52 -5.77
C VAL A 44 -11.96 4.92 -5.59
N SER A 45 -11.36 5.20 -4.44
CA SER A 45 -10.76 6.49 -4.12
C SER A 45 -9.30 6.60 -4.57
N HIS A 46 -8.55 5.51 -4.51
CA HIS A 46 -7.12 5.48 -4.84
C HIS A 46 -6.78 4.27 -5.70
N MET A 47 -5.78 4.42 -6.57
CA MET A 47 -5.17 3.33 -7.32
C MET A 47 -3.67 3.30 -7.09
N LEU A 48 -3.14 2.11 -6.83
CA LEU A 48 -1.71 1.82 -6.78
C LEU A 48 -1.34 1.05 -8.05
N ILE A 49 -0.45 1.61 -8.85
CA ILE A 49 -0.05 1.04 -10.13
C ILE A 49 1.45 0.78 -10.09
N PHE A 50 1.84 -0.48 -10.27
CA PHE A 50 3.22 -0.88 -10.38
C PHE A 50 3.58 -1.11 -11.85
N ASN A 51 4.60 -0.42 -12.32
CA ASN A 51 5.16 -0.59 -13.66
C ASN A 51 6.61 -1.04 -13.54
N GLN A 52 6.98 -1.98 -14.39
CA GLN A 52 8.35 -2.44 -14.53
C GLN A 52 8.87 -2.05 -15.92
N SER A 53 10.04 -1.44 -15.94
CA SER A 53 10.81 -1.14 -17.16
C SER A 53 12.26 -1.59 -16.94
N ASP A 54 13.07 -1.51 -17.98
CA ASP A 54 14.51 -1.83 -17.90
C ASP A 54 15.24 -0.93 -16.92
N ALA A 55 14.74 0.29 -16.70
CA ALA A 55 15.29 1.26 -15.73
C ALA A 55 14.90 0.96 -14.25
N GLY A 56 13.99 0.01 -14.01
CA GLY A 56 13.53 -0.36 -12.68
C GLY A 56 12.03 -0.38 -12.50
N ILE A 57 11.61 -0.43 -11.24
CA ILE A 57 10.20 -0.50 -10.85
C ILE A 57 9.73 0.88 -10.40
N ASN A 58 8.60 1.31 -10.90
CA ASN A 58 7.92 2.53 -10.47
C ASN A 58 6.57 2.19 -9.86
N MET A 59 6.23 2.87 -8.78
CA MET A 59 4.92 2.84 -8.13
C MET A 59 4.24 4.19 -8.33
N ARG A 60 3.04 4.20 -8.89
CA ARG A 60 2.21 5.39 -9.00
C ARG A 60 1.05 5.29 -8.03
N VAL A 61 0.87 6.34 -7.24
CA VAL A 61 -0.29 6.53 -6.38
C VAL A 61 -1.18 7.56 -7.04
N LEU A 62 -2.37 7.16 -7.42
CA LEU A 62 -3.34 7.99 -8.12
C LEU A 62 -4.60 8.14 -7.28
N ARG A 63 -5.05 9.36 -7.05
CA ARG A 63 -6.36 9.62 -6.45
C ARG A 63 -7.42 9.77 -7.54
N CYS A 64 -8.49 9.00 -7.43
CA CYS A 64 -9.60 9.04 -8.39
C CYS A 64 -10.64 10.08 -8.00
N PRO A 65 -11.34 10.69 -8.98
CA PRO A 65 -11.13 10.61 -10.43
C PRO A 65 -10.15 11.65 -10.99
N ARG A 66 -9.89 12.75 -10.29
CA ARG A 66 -9.13 13.93 -10.78
C ARG A 66 -7.98 14.33 -9.88
N GLY A 67 -7.67 13.51 -8.89
CA GLY A 67 -6.70 13.87 -7.86
C GLY A 67 -5.27 13.84 -8.34
N PRO A 68 -4.34 14.17 -7.47
CA PRO A 68 -2.94 14.15 -7.83
C PRO A 68 -2.47 12.72 -8.14
N THR A 69 -1.51 12.62 -9.07
CA THR A 69 -0.76 11.40 -9.33
C THR A 69 0.66 11.60 -8.85
N VAL A 70 1.11 10.77 -7.94
CA VAL A 70 2.49 10.79 -7.44
C VAL A 70 3.20 9.53 -7.91
N THR A 71 4.40 9.69 -8.46
CA THR A 71 5.21 8.57 -8.93
C THR A 71 6.44 8.41 -8.05
N PHE A 72 6.64 7.21 -7.57
CA PHE A 72 7.80 6.81 -6.77
C PHE A 72 8.65 5.82 -7.56
N ARG A 73 9.95 5.95 -7.48
CA ARG A 73 10.88 4.90 -7.88
C ARG A 73 11.04 3.93 -6.72
N VAL A 74 10.81 2.65 -6.97
CA VAL A 74 10.99 1.60 -5.95
C VAL A 74 12.44 1.16 -5.98
N ASN A 75 13.20 1.57 -4.97
CA ASN A 75 14.62 1.24 -4.89
C ASN A 75 14.84 -0.19 -4.41
N LYS A 76 14.08 -0.62 -3.38
CA LYS A 76 14.16 -1.95 -2.77
C LYS A 76 12.78 -2.38 -2.29
N TYR A 77 12.52 -3.66 -2.32
CA TYR A 77 11.32 -4.27 -1.73
C TYR A 77 11.65 -5.69 -1.29
N SER A 78 10.85 -6.22 -0.37
CA SER A 78 10.88 -7.60 0.07
C SER A 78 9.50 -8.20 -0.11
N LEU A 79 9.43 -9.45 -0.52
CA LEU A 79 8.18 -10.19 -0.58
C LEU A 79 7.86 -10.77 0.80
N VAL A 80 6.59 -11.02 1.06
CA VAL A 80 6.16 -11.70 2.29
C VAL A 80 6.87 -13.05 2.45
N SER A 81 7.02 -13.80 1.35
CA SER A 81 7.78 -15.05 1.34
C SER A 81 9.23 -14.88 1.83
N ASP A 82 9.92 -13.82 1.40
CA ASP A 82 11.31 -13.58 1.76
C ASP A 82 11.45 -13.26 3.25
N ILE A 83 10.52 -12.45 3.79
CA ILE A 83 10.45 -12.13 5.21
C ILE A 83 10.18 -13.39 6.04
N MET A 84 9.24 -14.23 5.59
CA MET A 84 8.91 -15.50 6.25
C MET A 84 10.11 -16.45 6.30
N HIS A 85 10.86 -16.58 5.20
CA HIS A 85 12.05 -17.45 5.16
C HIS A 85 13.21 -16.91 6.01
N SER A 86 13.34 -15.59 6.15
CA SER A 86 14.40 -14.99 6.96
C SER A 86 14.11 -15.00 8.46
N SER A 87 12.86 -15.18 8.86
CA SER A 87 12.43 -15.13 10.25
C SER A 87 12.66 -16.49 10.95
N ARG A 88 13.26 -16.47 12.14
CA ARG A 88 13.43 -17.68 12.98
C ARG A 88 12.10 -18.29 13.46
N ARG A 89 11.06 -17.46 13.59
CA ARG A 89 9.70 -17.87 13.96
C ARG A 89 8.73 -17.18 13.00
N PRO A 90 8.50 -17.78 11.82
CA PRO A 90 7.59 -17.20 10.87
C PRO A 90 6.16 -17.21 11.45
N ILE A 91 5.60 -16.04 11.63
CA ILE A 91 4.19 -15.88 11.95
C ILE A 91 3.47 -15.75 10.62
N ALA A 92 2.62 -16.71 10.32
CA ALA A 92 1.79 -16.62 9.13
C ALA A 92 0.83 -15.44 9.28
N PRO A 93 0.74 -14.54 8.30
CA PRO A 93 -0.25 -13.46 8.34
C PRO A 93 -1.64 -14.08 8.47
N GLY A 94 -2.27 -13.85 9.60
CA GLY A 94 -3.62 -14.34 9.92
C GLY A 94 -4.64 -13.22 9.77
N THR A 95 -5.23 -12.84 10.89
CA THR A 95 -6.27 -11.81 10.96
C THR A 95 -5.73 -10.37 11.06
N GLU A 96 -4.41 -10.17 11.04
CA GLU A 96 -3.80 -8.84 11.18
C GLU A 96 -4.25 -7.85 10.12
N PHE A 97 -4.48 -8.35 8.90
CA PHE A 97 -4.94 -7.52 7.77
C PHE A 97 -6.43 -7.17 7.81
N THR A 98 -7.20 -7.69 8.75
CA THR A 98 -8.59 -7.31 8.94
C THR A 98 -8.75 -5.97 9.66
N THR A 99 -7.70 -5.52 10.33
CA THR A 99 -7.64 -4.22 11.00
C THR A 99 -6.92 -3.21 10.12
N PRO A 100 -7.42 -1.97 9.98
CA PRO A 100 -6.73 -0.95 9.20
C PRO A 100 -5.31 -0.72 9.73
N PRO A 101 -4.31 -0.58 8.84
CA PRO A 101 -2.94 -0.37 9.26
C PRO A 101 -2.74 1.02 9.88
N LEU A 102 -1.88 1.10 10.89
CA LEU A 102 -1.43 2.38 11.44
C LEU A 102 -0.45 3.03 10.48
N LEU A 103 -0.79 4.21 9.99
CA LEU A 103 0.10 5.00 9.16
C LEU A 103 1.03 5.86 10.02
N VAL A 104 2.32 5.60 9.97
CA VAL A 104 3.37 6.41 10.62
C VAL A 104 4.17 7.14 9.54
N LEU A 105 4.12 8.47 9.55
CA LEU A 105 4.87 9.33 8.63
C LEU A 105 6.03 9.96 9.38
N ASN A 106 7.25 9.55 9.05
CA ASN A 106 8.48 10.10 9.63
C ASN A 106 9.22 10.97 8.60
N ASN A 107 9.87 12.04 9.06
CA ASN A 107 10.63 12.99 8.22
C ASN A 107 9.82 13.75 7.16
N PHE A 108 8.50 13.89 7.35
CA PHE A 108 7.62 14.68 6.49
C PHE A 108 7.31 16.09 7.08
N GLY A 109 8.05 16.53 8.08
CA GLY A 109 7.82 17.81 8.79
C GLY A 109 8.28 19.08 8.02
N GLY A 110 8.76 18.94 6.79
CA GLY A 110 9.18 20.07 5.97
C GLY A 110 8.02 20.93 5.49
N GLU A 111 8.26 22.25 5.30
CA GLU A 111 7.27 23.19 4.77
C GLU A 111 7.06 23.07 3.26
N GLU A 112 7.82 22.26 2.58
CA GLU A 112 7.79 22.09 1.14
C GLU A 112 6.44 21.53 0.67
N ARG A 113 5.88 22.14 -0.38
CA ARG A 113 4.55 21.82 -0.91
C ARG A 113 4.41 20.34 -1.29
N HIS A 114 5.46 19.76 -1.84
CA HIS A 114 5.43 18.35 -2.24
C HIS A 114 5.38 17.39 -1.03
N LEU A 115 6.03 17.71 0.08
CA LEU A 115 5.93 16.93 1.32
C LEU A 115 4.51 16.98 1.90
N LYS A 116 3.91 18.18 1.96
CA LYS A 116 2.52 18.37 2.40
C LYS A 116 1.53 17.59 1.51
N LEU A 117 1.78 17.56 0.19
CA LEU A 117 0.99 16.76 -0.74
C LEU A 117 1.11 15.26 -0.44
N LEU A 118 2.32 14.76 -0.23
CA LEU A 118 2.56 13.35 0.11
C LEU A 118 1.85 12.96 1.39
N VAL A 119 1.96 13.77 2.45
CA VAL A 119 1.25 13.56 3.71
C VAL A 119 -0.24 13.42 3.47
N SER A 120 -0.84 14.37 2.74
CA SER A 120 -2.27 14.34 2.42
C SER A 120 -2.67 13.09 1.61
N VAL A 121 -1.86 12.69 0.63
CA VAL A 121 -2.13 11.50 -0.18
C VAL A 121 -2.13 10.24 0.68
N PHE A 122 -1.12 10.05 1.52
CA PHE A 122 -1.03 8.87 2.37
C PHE A 122 -2.08 8.84 3.48
N GLN A 123 -2.36 9.98 4.12
CA GLN A 123 -3.40 10.06 5.15
C GLN A 123 -4.80 9.75 4.60
N ASN A 124 -5.10 10.19 3.37
CA ASN A 124 -6.39 9.93 2.75
C ASN A 124 -6.51 8.52 2.15
N MET A 125 -5.40 7.80 1.98
CA MET A 125 -5.39 6.45 1.43
C MET A 125 -5.80 5.39 2.46
N PHE A 126 -5.53 5.64 3.73
CA PHE A 126 -5.86 4.73 4.83
C PHE A 126 -7.09 5.21 5.60
N PRO A 127 -7.98 4.31 6.03
CA PRO A 127 -9.12 4.69 6.85
C PRO A 127 -8.65 5.23 8.22
N PRO A 128 -9.37 6.19 8.81
CA PRO A 128 -9.01 6.71 10.12
C PRO A 128 -9.17 5.61 11.19
N LEU A 129 -8.21 5.58 12.11
CA LEU A 129 -8.26 4.65 13.23
C LEU A 129 -9.08 5.24 14.37
N HIS A 130 -10.13 4.54 14.78
CA HIS A 130 -10.91 4.88 15.96
C HIS A 130 -10.25 4.25 17.19
N VAL A 131 -9.47 5.05 17.93
CA VAL A 131 -8.68 4.61 19.10
C VAL A 131 -9.54 3.89 20.16
N HIS A 132 -10.80 4.30 20.34
CA HIS A 132 -11.71 3.70 21.30
C HIS A 132 -12.18 2.27 20.96
N SER A 133 -12.09 1.85 19.71
CA SER A 133 -12.49 0.50 19.27
C SER A 133 -11.32 -0.48 19.17
N MET A 134 -10.10 -0.03 19.42
CA MET A 134 -8.90 -0.85 19.29
C MET A 134 -8.68 -1.73 20.53
N ARG A 135 -8.62 -3.04 20.32
CA ARG A 135 -8.10 -3.95 21.34
C ARG A 135 -6.58 -3.75 21.42
N SER A 136 -6.08 -3.45 22.62
CA SER A 136 -4.65 -3.15 22.90
C SER A 136 -3.65 -4.27 22.50
N VAL A 137 -4.14 -5.47 22.22
CA VAL A 137 -3.33 -6.64 21.89
C VAL A 137 -2.63 -6.55 20.53
N SER A 138 -3.15 -5.72 19.59
CA SER A 138 -2.62 -5.65 18.23
C SER A 138 -1.35 -4.79 18.09
N TYR A 139 -1.04 -3.94 19.07
CA TYR A 139 0.04 -2.94 18.97
C TYR A 139 1.23 -3.17 19.90
N THR A 140 1.18 -4.14 20.80
CA THR A 140 2.28 -4.45 21.71
C THR A 140 3.53 -4.99 21.01
N HIS A 141 3.39 -5.55 19.81
CA HIS A 141 4.54 -6.07 19.06
C HIS A 141 5.36 -4.99 18.34
N LEU A 142 4.82 -3.79 18.12
CA LEU A 142 5.54 -2.71 17.44
C LEU A 142 6.56 -1.99 18.36
N ARG A 143 6.37 -2.04 19.67
CA ARG A 143 7.31 -1.41 20.64
C ARG A 143 8.57 -2.22 20.93
N ALA A 144 8.64 -3.48 20.58
CA ALA A 144 9.78 -4.34 20.91
C ALA A 144 11.00 -4.16 20.01
N HIS A 145 10.93 -3.36 18.93
CA HIS A 145 12.02 -3.18 17.97
C HIS A 145 12.68 -1.80 18.01
N GLU A 146 12.24 -0.87 18.86
CA GLU A 146 12.82 0.49 18.94
C GLU A 146 13.89 0.67 20.02
N THR A 147 14.25 -0.38 20.76
CA THR A 147 15.31 -0.32 21.77
C THR A 147 16.46 -1.25 21.39
N LYS A 148 17.29 -0.83 20.43
CA LYS A 148 18.75 -1.05 20.44
C LYS A 148 19.41 -0.23 19.37
#